data_276b531a01e42eb40f61ab3046dba1c7
#
_entry.id   276b531a01e42eb40f61ab3046dba1c7
#
_cell.length_a   1.000
_cell.length_b   1.000
_cell.length_c   1.000
_cell.angle_alpha   90.00
_cell.angle_beta   90.00
_cell.angle_gamma   90.00
#
_symmetry.space_group_name_H-M   'P 1'
#
loop_
_entity.id
_entity.type
_entity.pdbx_description
1 polymer ?
#
loop_
_entity_poly.entity_id
_entity_poly.type
_entity_poly.pdbx_seq_one_letter_code
_entity_poly.pdbx_strand_id
1 'polypeptide(L)'
;VRVKTADGETVPLAKPITYRDLFRHTAGFAGYDGLYHQDGFWGKTTRAKSLDWIIRELAKVPIEHQPGDKYTYGMSTAVLGRAIEALSGRTLDQFLRKELFRPLGMKNTRFHLTKRNRKRFQPLSVFEDGDYRAAKPAEDELPYAKEIPLYLGGEGLTSTMADYARFCQMLIDGGKAPGGIQLLKPETLKLIWTDQLGDIPGYDDRKNGNGFGLGFYVLNDFNQYGAEGVFGWGGYHTTHFWIDPKNEMYAIY
;
A
#
# COMPACT_ATOMS: atom_id res chain seq x y z
N VAL A 1 19.16 -2.36 -11.22
CA VAL A 1 19.11 -1.78 -9.86
C VAL A 1 20.46 -2.01 -9.19
N ARG A 2 20.95 -1.02 -8.46
CA ARG A 2 22.17 -1.03 -7.66
C ARG A 2 21.87 -0.55 -6.25
N VAL A 3 22.72 -0.82 -5.29
CA VAL A 3 22.58 -0.41 -3.89
C VAL A 3 23.53 0.75 -3.62
N LYS A 4 23.05 1.82 -2.98
CA LYS A 4 23.89 2.94 -2.52
C LYS A 4 24.60 2.53 -1.23
N THR A 5 25.90 2.76 -1.16
CA THR A 5 26.73 2.52 0.03
C THR A 5 26.83 3.80 0.88
N ALA A 6 27.31 3.68 2.10
CA ALA A 6 27.42 4.80 3.03
C ALA A 6 28.38 5.92 2.55
N ASP A 7 29.40 5.56 1.76
CA ASP A 7 30.35 6.48 1.12
C ASP A 7 29.81 7.13 -0.17
N GLY A 8 28.58 6.79 -0.56
CA GLY A 8 27.91 7.34 -1.74
C GLY A 8 28.12 6.58 -3.04
N GLU A 9 28.99 5.56 -3.04
CA GLU A 9 29.21 4.69 -4.18
C GLU A 9 28.00 3.76 -4.42
N THR A 10 28.02 2.99 -5.48
CA THR A 10 27.00 1.99 -5.74
C THR A 10 27.59 0.62 -6.02
N VAL A 11 26.96 -0.41 -5.45
CA VAL A 11 27.36 -1.82 -5.62
C VAL A 11 26.22 -2.64 -6.23
N PRO A 12 26.53 -3.80 -6.84
CA PRO A 12 25.51 -4.74 -7.29
C PRO A 12 24.65 -5.27 -6.13
N LEU A 13 23.48 -5.81 -6.47
CA LEU A 13 22.69 -6.61 -5.53
C LEU A 13 23.46 -7.88 -5.14
N ALA A 14 23.53 -8.18 -3.84
CA ALA A 14 24.09 -9.43 -3.33
C ALA A 14 23.15 -10.63 -3.60
N LYS A 15 21.83 -10.36 -3.69
CA LYS A 15 20.79 -11.35 -4.00
C LYS A 15 19.62 -10.67 -4.73
N PRO A 16 18.84 -11.44 -5.52
CA PRO A 16 17.65 -10.89 -6.17
C PRO A 16 16.63 -10.37 -5.15
N ILE A 17 15.91 -9.30 -5.51
CA ILE A 17 14.71 -8.85 -4.80
C ILE A 17 13.60 -9.90 -4.98
N THR A 18 12.99 -10.32 -3.89
CA THR A 18 11.86 -11.27 -3.91
C THR A 18 10.52 -10.54 -3.76
N TYR A 19 9.42 -11.18 -4.15
CA TYR A 19 8.07 -10.66 -3.85
C TYR A 19 7.85 -10.48 -2.34
N ARG A 20 8.40 -11.37 -1.52
CA ARG A 20 8.34 -11.23 -0.05
C ARG A 20 9.01 -9.94 0.42
N ASP A 21 10.16 -9.58 -0.15
CA ASP A 21 10.85 -8.33 0.20
C ASP A 21 10.03 -7.10 -0.19
N LEU A 22 9.30 -7.17 -1.31
CA LEU A 22 8.38 -6.10 -1.71
C LEU A 22 7.19 -5.98 -0.76
N PHE A 23 6.54 -7.10 -0.42
CA PHE A 23 5.38 -7.12 0.48
C PHE A 23 5.69 -6.62 1.88
N ARG A 24 6.88 -6.89 2.41
CA ARG A 24 7.29 -6.49 3.75
C ARG A 24 8.20 -5.26 3.79
N HIS A 25 8.30 -4.52 2.68
CA HIS A 25 9.12 -3.31 2.56
C HIS A 25 10.61 -3.51 2.92
N THR A 26 11.19 -4.66 2.60
CA THR A 26 12.63 -4.95 2.79
C THR A 26 13.42 -5.00 1.49
N ALA A 27 12.84 -4.54 0.39
CA ALA A 27 13.50 -4.54 -0.91
C ALA A 27 14.57 -3.44 -1.07
N GLY A 28 14.62 -2.46 -0.15
CA GLY A 28 15.58 -1.36 -0.17
C GLY A 28 15.15 -0.15 -0.99
N PHE A 29 13.94 -0.14 -1.53
CA PHE A 29 13.42 1.07 -2.19
C PHE A 29 13.23 2.17 -1.16
N ALA A 30 13.79 3.36 -1.47
CA ALA A 30 13.79 4.51 -0.58
C ALA A 30 12.38 4.89 -0.11
N GLY A 31 12.32 5.43 1.09
CA GLY A 31 11.12 6.06 1.62
C GLY A 31 10.73 7.32 0.85
N TYR A 32 9.56 7.85 1.17
CA TYR A 32 9.03 9.05 0.54
C TYR A 32 9.93 10.28 0.72
N ASP A 33 10.71 10.33 1.80
CA ASP A 33 11.64 11.43 2.15
C ASP A 33 13.08 11.18 1.72
N GLY A 34 13.37 10.03 1.08
CA GLY A 34 14.70 9.58 0.75
C GLY A 34 15.22 10.03 -0.63
N LEU A 35 15.99 9.16 -1.28
CA LEU A 35 16.63 9.39 -2.59
C LEU A 35 15.66 9.87 -3.68
N TYR A 36 14.39 9.52 -3.60
CA TYR A 36 13.39 9.93 -4.60
C TYR A 36 13.09 11.41 -4.59
N HIS A 37 13.17 12.08 -3.45
CA HIS A 37 13.08 13.53 -3.36
C HIS A 37 14.31 14.19 -3.97
N GLN A 38 15.50 13.67 -3.64
CA GLN A 38 16.77 14.22 -4.13
C GLN A 38 16.89 14.13 -5.65
N ASP A 39 16.46 13.02 -6.25
CA ASP A 39 16.55 12.81 -7.70
C ASP A 39 15.34 13.34 -8.49
N GLY A 40 14.43 14.08 -7.85
CA GLY A 40 13.25 14.64 -8.52
C GLY A 40 12.28 13.60 -9.06
N PHE A 41 12.29 12.38 -8.48
CA PHE A 41 11.46 11.26 -8.92
C PHE A 41 9.96 11.59 -8.86
N TRP A 42 9.51 12.27 -7.80
CA TRP A 42 8.10 12.68 -7.65
C TRP A 42 7.62 13.60 -8.76
N GLY A 43 8.45 14.49 -9.26
CA GLY A 43 8.13 15.30 -10.44
C GLY A 43 7.88 14.48 -11.71
N LYS A 44 8.40 13.25 -11.75
CA LYS A 44 8.16 12.32 -12.88
C LYS A 44 6.80 11.65 -12.79
N THR A 45 6.25 11.42 -11.60
CA THR A 45 4.93 10.77 -11.43
C THR A 45 3.82 11.58 -12.09
N THR A 46 3.88 12.90 -12.04
CA THR A 46 2.91 13.80 -12.67
C THR A 46 2.95 13.74 -14.22
N ARG A 47 4.04 13.22 -14.79
CA ARG A 47 4.26 13.05 -16.22
C ARG A 47 4.23 11.59 -16.65
N ALA A 48 3.92 10.68 -15.73
CA ALA A 48 3.95 9.25 -15.98
C ALA A 48 2.93 8.87 -17.06
N LYS A 49 3.39 8.06 -18.01
CA LYS A 49 2.58 7.52 -19.11
C LYS A 49 1.97 6.17 -18.76
N SER A 50 2.54 5.45 -17.83
CA SER A 50 2.11 4.12 -17.35
C SER A 50 2.86 3.72 -16.10
N LEU A 51 2.37 2.69 -15.41
CA LEU A 51 3.08 2.09 -14.29
C LEU A 51 4.43 1.46 -14.73
N ASP A 52 4.47 0.82 -15.90
CA ASP A 52 5.74 0.30 -16.46
C ASP A 52 6.78 1.40 -16.62
N TRP A 53 6.38 2.56 -17.15
CA TRP A 53 7.30 3.67 -17.35
C TRP A 53 7.88 4.17 -16.03
N ILE A 54 7.04 4.41 -15.01
CA ILE A 54 7.51 4.95 -13.73
C ILE A 54 8.41 3.94 -12.99
N ILE A 55 8.13 2.64 -13.07
CA ILE A 55 8.97 1.61 -12.45
C ILE A 55 10.32 1.48 -13.18
N ARG A 56 10.38 1.70 -14.49
CA ARG A 56 11.66 1.80 -15.21
C ARG A 56 12.47 3.02 -14.80
N GLU A 57 11.83 4.16 -14.54
CA GLU A 57 12.52 5.34 -13.98
C GLU A 57 13.00 5.07 -12.55
N LEU A 58 12.17 4.42 -11.72
CA LEU A 58 12.55 3.99 -10.37
C LEU A 58 13.78 3.07 -10.38
N ALA A 59 13.85 2.14 -11.33
CA ALA A 59 14.96 1.20 -11.44
C ALA A 59 16.32 1.86 -11.78
N LYS A 60 16.34 3.12 -12.20
CA LYS A 60 17.56 3.91 -12.43
C LYS A 60 18.11 4.51 -11.13
N VAL A 61 17.28 4.65 -10.11
CA VAL A 61 17.66 5.16 -8.78
C VAL A 61 18.23 3.99 -7.97
N PRO A 62 19.39 4.14 -7.34
CA PRO A 62 19.91 3.11 -6.43
C PRO A 62 18.97 2.87 -5.26
N ILE A 63 18.89 1.64 -4.78
CA ILE A 63 18.21 1.32 -3.53
C ILE A 63 19.11 1.58 -2.32
N GLU A 64 18.53 1.78 -1.13
CA GLU A 64 19.24 2.25 0.06
C GLU A 64 20.03 1.16 0.81
N HIS A 65 19.63 -0.11 0.66
CA HIS A 65 20.28 -1.24 1.32
C HIS A 65 20.05 -2.52 0.51
N GLN A 66 20.79 -3.57 0.83
CA GLN A 66 20.59 -4.88 0.20
C GLN A 66 19.19 -5.44 0.53
N PRO A 67 18.57 -6.18 -0.41
CA PRO A 67 17.27 -6.80 -0.17
C PRO A 67 17.29 -7.69 1.08
N GLY A 68 16.32 -7.47 1.97
CA GLY A 68 16.16 -8.23 3.22
C GLY A 68 16.95 -7.72 4.42
N ASP A 69 17.80 -6.72 4.28
CA ASP A 69 18.67 -6.25 5.37
C ASP A 69 17.95 -5.29 6.34
N LYS A 70 16.99 -4.54 5.84
CA LYS A 70 16.30 -3.52 6.63
C LYS A 70 14.88 -3.30 6.12
N TYR A 71 13.96 -2.90 7.01
CA TYR A 71 12.67 -2.36 6.62
C TYR A 71 12.84 -0.89 6.20
N THR A 72 12.32 -0.55 5.03
CA THR A 72 12.24 0.83 4.54
C THR A 72 10.91 1.00 3.81
N TYR A 73 9.97 1.68 4.45
CA TYR A 73 8.66 1.96 3.86
C TYR A 73 8.81 2.87 2.64
N GLY A 74 8.22 2.47 1.50
CA GLY A 74 8.33 3.25 0.26
C GLY A 74 7.68 2.56 -0.94
N MET A 75 8.29 2.67 -2.11
CA MET A 75 7.74 2.31 -3.42
C MET A 75 7.57 0.81 -3.69
N SER A 76 7.83 -0.07 -2.74
CA SER A 76 7.71 -1.54 -2.91
C SER A 76 6.34 -1.98 -3.42
N THR A 77 5.26 -1.37 -2.93
CA THR A 77 3.88 -1.67 -3.36
C THR A 77 3.59 -1.24 -4.80
N ALA A 78 4.20 -0.15 -5.28
CA ALA A 78 4.12 0.24 -6.68
C ALA A 78 4.82 -0.79 -7.60
N VAL A 79 5.98 -1.32 -7.16
CA VAL A 79 6.68 -2.40 -7.87
C VAL A 79 5.83 -3.68 -7.89
N LEU A 80 5.14 -4.03 -6.79
CA LEU A 80 4.16 -5.13 -6.77
C LEU A 80 3.02 -4.92 -7.76
N GLY A 81 2.48 -3.70 -7.86
CA GLY A 81 1.47 -3.35 -8.85
C GLY A 81 1.95 -3.64 -10.28
N ARG A 82 3.19 -3.26 -10.59
CA ARG A 82 3.81 -3.56 -11.90
C ARG A 82 4.04 -5.05 -12.13
N ALA A 83 4.41 -5.78 -11.09
CA ALA A 83 4.54 -7.24 -11.17
C ALA A 83 3.20 -7.90 -11.51
N ILE A 84 2.11 -7.45 -10.91
CA ILE A 84 0.75 -7.91 -11.24
C ILE A 84 0.42 -7.63 -12.71
N GLU A 85 0.74 -6.44 -13.23
CA GLU A 85 0.54 -6.11 -14.65
C GLU A 85 1.34 -7.04 -15.58
N ALA A 86 2.61 -7.29 -15.23
CA ALA A 86 3.49 -8.15 -16.03
C ALA A 86 3.00 -9.60 -16.08
N LEU A 87 2.54 -10.13 -14.94
CA LEU A 87 2.09 -11.51 -14.83
C LEU A 87 0.69 -11.73 -15.42
N SER A 88 -0.20 -10.74 -15.30
CA SER A 88 -1.59 -10.86 -15.73
C SER A 88 -1.86 -10.40 -17.15
N GLY A 89 -0.95 -9.63 -17.75
CA GLY A 89 -1.16 -8.96 -19.04
C GLY A 89 -2.23 -7.85 -19.02
N ARG A 90 -2.61 -7.37 -17.82
CA ARG A 90 -3.64 -6.34 -17.60
C ARG A 90 -3.07 -5.18 -16.83
N THR A 91 -3.69 -3.99 -16.93
CA THR A 91 -3.38 -2.91 -16.00
C THR A 91 -3.80 -3.30 -14.57
N LEU A 92 -3.17 -2.70 -13.57
CA LEU A 92 -3.51 -2.97 -12.17
C LEU A 92 -5.00 -2.68 -11.88
N ASP A 93 -5.56 -1.60 -12.45
CA ASP A 93 -6.99 -1.29 -12.34
C ASP A 93 -7.86 -2.41 -12.93
N GLN A 94 -7.55 -2.90 -14.13
CA GLN A 94 -8.29 -3.99 -14.75
C GLN A 94 -8.20 -5.28 -13.95
N PHE A 95 -7.01 -5.60 -13.41
CA PHE A 95 -6.80 -6.78 -12.58
C PHE A 95 -7.63 -6.69 -11.30
N LEU A 96 -7.49 -5.62 -10.53
CA LEU A 96 -8.22 -5.45 -9.27
C LEU A 96 -9.73 -5.41 -9.46
N ARG A 97 -10.22 -4.74 -10.52
CA ARG A 97 -11.66 -4.77 -10.85
C ARG A 97 -12.17 -6.17 -11.11
N LYS A 98 -11.42 -6.98 -11.85
CA LYS A 98 -11.87 -8.33 -12.23
C LYS A 98 -11.73 -9.31 -11.09
N GLU A 99 -10.58 -9.33 -10.45
CA GLU A 99 -10.20 -10.40 -9.52
C GLU A 99 -10.59 -10.09 -8.06
N LEU A 100 -10.83 -8.80 -7.72
CA LEU A 100 -11.16 -8.41 -6.36
C LEU A 100 -12.48 -7.63 -6.27
N PHE A 101 -12.61 -6.49 -6.96
CA PHE A 101 -13.74 -5.58 -6.72
C PHE A 101 -15.08 -6.15 -7.18
N ARG A 102 -15.13 -6.82 -8.33
CA ARG A 102 -16.36 -7.44 -8.83
C ARG A 102 -16.83 -8.61 -7.97
N PRO A 103 -15.97 -9.59 -7.62
CA PRO A 103 -16.37 -10.67 -6.72
C PRO A 103 -16.88 -10.17 -5.36
N LEU A 104 -16.27 -9.11 -4.81
CA LEU A 104 -16.68 -8.50 -3.54
C LEU A 104 -17.86 -7.54 -3.66
N GLY A 105 -18.30 -7.18 -4.87
CA GLY A 105 -19.35 -6.19 -5.08
C GLY A 105 -18.93 -4.75 -4.73
N MET A 106 -17.64 -4.43 -4.78
CA MET A 106 -17.05 -3.11 -4.51
C MET A 106 -17.22 -2.17 -5.69
N LYS A 107 -18.44 -1.69 -5.93
CA LYS A 107 -18.84 -0.96 -7.15
C LYS A 107 -18.30 0.47 -7.23
N ASN A 108 -17.93 1.05 -6.09
CA ASN A 108 -17.45 2.44 -5.98
C ASN A 108 -15.94 2.55 -5.76
N THR A 109 -15.22 1.43 -5.69
CA THR A 109 -13.76 1.39 -5.53
C THR A 109 -13.06 1.51 -6.88
N ARG A 110 -12.16 2.50 -7.02
CA ARG A 110 -11.51 2.82 -8.30
C ARG A 110 -10.33 3.78 -8.14
N PHE A 111 -9.44 3.79 -9.12
CA PHE A 111 -8.34 4.76 -9.17
C PHE A 111 -8.77 6.14 -9.68
N HIS A 112 -9.79 6.23 -10.53
CA HIS A 112 -10.24 7.50 -11.09
C HIS A 112 -11.69 7.76 -10.79
N LEU A 113 -11.98 8.97 -10.31
CA LEU A 113 -13.33 9.41 -10.01
C LEU A 113 -14.04 9.86 -11.30
N THR A 114 -15.19 9.27 -11.58
CA THR A 114 -16.12 9.80 -12.60
C THR A 114 -16.70 11.15 -12.16
N LYS A 115 -17.22 11.95 -13.10
CA LYS A 115 -17.91 13.22 -12.77
C LYS A 115 -19.01 13.04 -11.69
N ARG A 116 -19.74 11.91 -11.73
CA ARG A 116 -20.76 11.57 -10.75
C ARG A 116 -20.16 11.30 -9.37
N ASN A 117 -19.05 10.57 -9.31
CA ASN A 117 -18.42 10.18 -8.05
C ASN A 117 -17.70 11.34 -7.39
N ARG A 118 -17.18 12.31 -8.15
CA ARG A 118 -16.57 13.54 -7.61
C ARG A 118 -17.52 14.35 -6.75
N LYS A 119 -18.82 14.37 -7.09
CA LYS A 119 -19.85 15.05 -6.27
C LYS A 119 -20.07 14.41 -4.89
N ARG A 120 -19.60 13.17 -4.71
CA ARG A 120 -19.73 12.38 -3.47
C ARG A 120 -18.38 12.21 -2.77
N PHE A 121 -17.32 12.71 -3.36
CA PHE A 121 -16.00 12.63 -2.77
C PHE A 121 -15.91 13.59 -1.59
N GLN A 122 -15.49 13.06 -0.44
CA GLN A 122 -15.24 13.87 0.75
C GLN A 122 -13.96 14.66 0.53
N PRO A 123 -13.98 15.99 0.53
CA PRO A 123 -12.76 16.78 0.44
C PRO A 123 -11.88 16.53 1.67
N LEU A 124 -10.58 16.70 1.51
CA LEU A 124 -9.66 16.71 2.63
C LEU A 124 -9.99 17.86 3.57
N SER A 125 -9.81 17.62 4.86
CA SER A 125 -9.88 18.66 5.87
C SER A 125 -8.48 19.05 6.32
N VAL A 126 -8.22 20.34 6.36
CA VAL A 126 -6.98 20.92 6.89
C VAL A 126 -7.31 21.58 8.23
N PHE A 127 -6.53 21.28 9.27
CA PHE A 127 -6.64 21.96 10.55
C PHE A 127 -5.77 23.22 10.52
N GLU A 128 -6.39 24.39 10.64
CA GLU A 128 -5.72 25.69 10.58
C GLU A 128 -6.40 26.65 11.56
N ASP A 129 -5.64 27.39 12.33
CA ASP A 129 -6.10 28.38 13.30
C ASP A 129 -7.14 27.87 14.32
N GLY A 130 -7.02 26.60 14.73
CA GLY A 130 -7.88 25.97 15.73
C GLY A 130 -9.20 25.40 15.19
N ASP A 131 -9.41 25.40 13.87
CA ASP A 131 -10.63 24.86 13.25
C ASP A 131 -10.31 24.04 11.98
N TYR A 132 -11.29 23.26 11.52
CA TYR A 132 -11.18 22.47 10.29
C TYR A 132 -11.81 23.20 9.12
N ARG A 133 -11.09 23.30 8.03
CA ARG A 133 -11.61 23.74 6.72
C ARG A 133 -11.38 22.70 5.63
N ALA A 134 -12.15 22.77 4.57
CA ALA A 134 -11.88 21.98 3.38
C ALA A 134 -10.52 22.40 2.74
N ALA A 135 -9.76 21.42 2.29
CA ALA A 135 -8.52 21.65 1.56
C ALA A 135 -8.82 22.41 0.25
N LYS A 136 -7.92 23.34 -0.12
CA LYS A 136 -7.94 23.98 -1.43
C LYS A 136 -7.43 22.98 -2.50
N PRO A 137 -7.80 23.14 -3.78
CA PRO A 137 -7.33 22.23 -4.85
C PRO A 137 -5.81 22.08 -4.94
N ALA A 138 -5.03 23.08 -4.54
CA ALA A 138 -3.57 23.04 -4.52
C ALA A 138 -3.00 22.25 -3.31
N GLU A 139 -3.81 22.03 -2.28
CA GLU A 139 -3.44 21.27 -1.08
C GLU A 139 -3.88 19.79 -1.21
N ASP A 140 -4.73 19.49 -2.19
CA ASP A 140 -5.17 18.16 -2.53
C ASP A 140 -4.28 17.63 -3.66
N GLU A 141 -3.13 17.09 -3.29
CA GLU A 141 -2.06 16.69 -4.23
C GLU A 141 -2.37 15.38 -4.98
N LEU A 142 -3.48 14.70 -4.68
CA LEU A 142 -3.74 13.39 -5.26
C LEU A 142 -4.29 13.46 -6.69
N PRO A 143 -3.72 12.65 -7.61
CA PRO A 143 -4.05 12.71 -9.04
C PRO A 143 -5.37 12.04 -9.42
N TYR A 144 -6.18 11.54 -8.46
CA TYR A 144 -7.46 10.88 -8.76
C TYR A 144 -8.48 11.80 -9.44
N ALA A 145 -8.22 13.09 -9.48
CA ALA A 145 -9.02 14.07 -10.22
C ALA A 145 -8.76 14.07 -11.74
N LYS A 146 -7.65 13.52 -12.19
CA LYS A 146 -7.26 13.46 -13.61
C LYS A 146 -7.21 12.00 -14.06
N GLU A 147 -7.63 11.72 -15.29
CA GLU A 147 -7.43 10.42 -15.93
C GLU A 147 -5.95 10.29 -16.33
N ILE A 148 -5.13 9.91 -15.38
CA ILE A 148 -3.73 9.55 -15.63
C ILE A 148 -3.68 8.03 -15.69
N PRO A 149 -3.07 7.38 -16.69
CA PRO A 149 -2.96 5.93 -16.79
C PRO A 149 -1.90 5.37 -15.83
N LEU A 150 -1.84 5.91 -14.62
CA LEU A 150 -0.94 5.52 -13.55
C LEU A 150 -1.74 4.95 -12.39
N TYR A 151 -1.62 3.64 -12.20
CA TYR A 151 -2.31 2.88 -11.17
C TYR A 151 -1.27 2.39 -10.17
N LEU A 152 -0.84 3.25 -9.23
CA LEU A 152 0.17 2.90 -8.23
C LEU A 152 -0.39 1.89 -7.22
N GLY A 153 0.41 0.88 -6.89
CA GLY A 153 0.00 -0.16 -5.94
C GLY A 153 -0.07 0.33 -4.49
N GLY A 154 0.54 1.47 -4.19
CA GLY A 154 0.59 2.05 -2.84
C GLY A 154 -0.34 3.23 -2.63
N GLU A 155 -0.93 3.80 -3.68
CA GLU A 155 -1.73 5.03 -3.57
C GLU A 155 -2.71 5.23 -4.72
N GLY A 156 -3.59 6.23 -4.61
CA GLY A 156 -4.48 6.67 -5.67
C GLY A 156 -5.82 5.92 -5.75
N LEU A 157 -6.04 4.90 -4.93
CA LEU A 157 -7.30 4.17 -4.89
C LEU A 157 -8.31 4.93 -4.01
N THR A 158 -9.49 5.19 -4.56
CA THR A 158 -10.64 5.74 -3.81
C THR A 158 -11.68 4.66 -3.58
N SER A 159 -12.37 4.72 -2.43
CA SER A 159 -13.38 3.75 -2.05
C SER A 159 -14.54 4.41 -1.30
N THR A 160 -15.47 3.60 -0.83
CA THR A 160 -16.47 3.98 0.17
C THR A 160 -16.33 3.06 1.38
N MET A 161 -16.76 3.50 2.56
CA MET A 161 -16.77 2.64 3.75
C MET A 161 -17.51 1.32 3.50
N ALA A 162 -18.65 1.36 2.79
CA ALA A 162 -19.41 0.17 2.46
C ALA A 162 -18.67 -0.81 1.53
N ASP A 163 -17.89 -0.32 0.57
CA ASP A 163 -17.07 -1.18 -0.29
C ASP A 163 -15.88 -1.74 0.49
N TYR A 164 -15.22 -0.89 1.29
CA TYR A 164 -14.06 -1.33 2.07
C TYR A 164 -14.45 -2.32 3.18
N ALA A 165 -15.64 -2.17 3.76
CA ALA A 165 -16.22 -3.16 4.69
C ALA A 165 -16.35 -4.55 4.06
N ARG A 166 -16.69 -4.65 2.76
CA ARG A 166 -16.72 -5.94 2.06
C ARG A 166 -15.33 -6.56 1.92
N PHE A 167 -14.31 -5.74 1.75
CA PHE A 167 -12.92 -6.22 1.75
C PHE A 167 -12.51 -6.74 3.14
N CYS A 168 -12.79 -5.98 4.20
CA CYS A 168 -12.53 -6.42 5.57
C CYS A 168 -13.29 -7.71 5.92
N GLN A 169 -14.57 -7.79 5.54
CA GLN A 169 -15.38 -8.99 5.75
C GLN A 169 -14.80 -10.21 5.03
N MET A 170 -14.35 -10.05 3.79
CA MET A 170 -13.69 -11.14 3.04
C MET A 170 -12.47 -11.68 3.79
N LEU A 171 -11.67 -10.80 4.42
CA LEU A 171 -10.52 -11.24 5.20
C LEU A 171 -10.95 -12.03 6.46
N ILE A 172 -12.00 -11.59 7.16
CA ILE A 172 -12.60 -12.31 8.30
C ILE A 172 -13.18 -13.66 7.85
N ASP A 173 -13.87 -13.71 6.72
CA ASP A 173 -14.50 -14.91 6.17
C ASP A 173 -13.49 -15.92 5.58
N GLY A 174 -12.23 -15.84 5.97
CA GLY A 174 -11.19 -16.77 5.52
C GLY A 174 -10.84 -16.64 4.04
N GLY A 175 -10.92 -15.43 3.49
CA GLY A 175 -10.57 -15.12 2.09
C GLY A 175 -11.69 -15.40 1.10
N LYS A 176 -12.94 -15.54 1.54
CA LYS A 176 -14.10 -15.85 0.69
C LYS A 176 -14.88 -14.59 0.34
N ALA A 177 -15.22 -14.45 -0.93
CA ALA A 177 -16.21 -13.48 -1.40
C ALA A 177 -17.64 -14.00 -1.18
N PRO A 178 -18.67 -13.13 -1.24
CA PRO A 178 -20.07 -13.55 -1.27
C PRO A 178 -20.32 -14.63 -2.31
N GLY A 179 -21.11 -15.62 -1.97
CA GLY A 179 -21.34 -16.80 -2.81
C GLY A 179 -20.27 -17.90 -2.70
N GLY A 180 -19.32 -17.77 -1.77
CA GLY A 180 -18.34 -18.81 -1.43
C GLY A 180 -17.12 -18.88 -2.35
N ILE A 181 -16.92 -17.89 -3.21
CA ILE A 181 -15.75 -17.81 -4.10
C ILE A 181 -14.49 -17.57 -3.26
N GLN A 182 -13.55 -18.51 -3.27
CA GLN A 182 -12.28 -18.37 -2.57
C GLN A 182 -11.34 -17.44 -3.34
N LEU A 183 -11.07 -16.23 -2.82
CA LEU A 183 -10.15 -15.25 -3.38
C LEU A 183 -8.73 -15.43 -2.84
N LEU A 184 -8.59 -15.68 -1.55
CA LEU A 184 -7.32 -15.93 -0.88
C LEU A 184 -7.43 -17.22 -0.07
N LYS A 185 -6.41 -18.06 -0.16
CA LYS A 185 -6.35 -19.29 0.66
C LYS A 185 -6.11 -18.94 2.13
N PRO A 186 -6.62 -19.75 3.08
CA PRO A 186 -6.37 -19.51 4.51
C PRO A 186 -4.89 -19.42 4.89
N GLU A 187 -4.05 -20.22 4.25
CA GLU A 187 -2.58 -20.18 4.47
C GLU A 187 -1.98 -18.83 4.02
N THR A 188 -2.47 -18.27 2.92
CA THR A 188 -2.07 -16.95 2.43
C THR A 188 -2.50 -15.84 3.38
N LEU A 189 -3.74 -15.93 3.90
CA LEU A 189 -4.23 -14.99 4.90
C LEU A 189 -3.36 -15.01 6.16
N LYS A 190 -3.02 -16.20 6.66
CA LYS A 190 -2.13 -16.33 7.82
C LYS A 190 -0.81 -15.61 7.63
N LEU A 191 -0.24 -15.61 6.42
CA LEU A 191 0.98 -14.85 6.12
C LEU A 191 0.76 -13.33 6.16
N ILE A 192 -0.45 -12.85 5.85
CA ILE A 192 -0.78 -11.42 5.85
C ILE A 192 -0.72 -10.85 7.27
N TRP A 193 -1.27 -11.54 8.25
CA TRP A 193 -1.35 -11.07 9.64
C TRP A 193 -0.37 -11.74 10.62
N THR A 194 0.69 -12.34 10.10
CA THR A 194 1.81 -12.84 10.91
C THR A 194 3.03 -11.96 10.65
N ASP A 195 3.77 -11.63 11.70
CA ASP A 195 5.01 -10.86 11.52
C ASP A 195 5.97 -11.55 10.56
N GLN A 196 6.36 -10.85 9.52
CA GLN A 196 7.27 -11.31 8.47
C GLN A 196 8.66 -10.69 8.59
N LEU A 197 8.88 -9.78 9.53
CA LEU A 197 10.16 -9.11 9.69
C LEU A 197 11.11 -9.91 10.60
N GLY A 198 10.59 -10.60 11.64
CA GLY A 198 11.48 -11.24 12.62
C GLY A 198 12.46 -10.21 13.21
N ASP A 199 13.78 -10.46 13.12
CA ASP A 199 14.81 -9.55 13.65
C ASP A 199 15.28 -8.47 12.66
N ILE A 200 14.66 -8.36 11.49
CA ILE A 200 15.02 -7.33 10.50
C ILE A 200 14.80 -5.93 11.10
N PRO A 201 15.82 -5.06 11.13
CA PRO A 201 15.73 -3.74 11.74
C PRO A 201 14.97 -2.74 10.87
N GLY A 202 14.68 -1.55 11.45
CA GLY A 202 14.15 -0.39 10.71
C GLY A 202 12.64 -0.21 10.81
N TYR A 203 11.92 -1.11 11.48
CA TYR A 203 10.51 -0.93 11.77
C TYR A 203 10.33 -0.34 13.19
N ASP A 204 10.12 0.97 13.26
CA ASP A 204 10.11 1.71 14.53
C ASP A 204 8.97 1.31 15.47
N ASP A 205 7.83 0.89 14.93
CA ASP A 205 6.68 0.46 15.73
C ASP A 205 6.88 -0.87 16.47
N ARG A 206 7.98 -1.57 16.20
CA ARG A 206 8.36 -2.78 16.95
C ARG A 206 8.50 -2.51 18.46
N LYS A 207 9.01 -1.34 18.84
CA LYS A 207 9.10 -0.90 20.23
C LYS A 207 7.74 -0.80 20.95
N ASN A 208 6.65 -0.72 20.18
CA ASN A 208 5.28 -0.68 20.65
C ASN A 208 4.60 -2.06 20.63
N GLY A 209 5.34 -3.15 20.41
CA GLY A 209 4.81 -4.50 20.29
C GLY A 209 4.26 -4.84 18.92
N ASN A 210 4.49 -4.00 17.90
CA ASN A 210 4.00 -4.22 16.55
C ASN A 210 5.02 -4.96 15.69
N GLY A 211 4.54 -5.85 14.84
CA GLY A 211 5.24 -6.45 13.71
C GLY A 211 4.71 -5.93 12.38
N PHE A 212 5.23 -6.46 11.29
CA PHE A 212 4.78 -6.16 9.95
C PHE A 212 4.58 -7.45 9.14
N GLY A 213 3.38 -7.63 8.65
CA GLY A 213 3.00 -8.78 7.83
C GLY A 213 3.28 -8.57 6.33
N LEU A 214 2.38 -9.02 5.49
CA LEU A 214 2.46 -8.75 4.05
C LEU A 214 1.60 -7.53 3.70
N GLY A 215 2.16 -6.32 3.92
CA GLY A 215 1.53 -5.05 3.60
C GLY A 215 0.69 -4.41 4.73
N PHE A 216 0.70 -4.98 5.92
CA PHE A 216 -0.04 -4.50 7.08
C PHE A 216 0.82 -4.52 8.35
N TYR A 217 0.59 -3.60 9.27
CA TYR A 217 1.06 -3.79 10.63
C TYR A 217 0.33 -4.96 11.28
N VAL A 218 0.98 -5.60 12.23
CA VAL A 218 0.41 -6.72 13.02
C VAL A 218 0.74 -6.48 14.48
N LEU A 219 -0.24 -6.64 15.37
CA LEU A 219 0.01 -6.64 16.80
C LEU A 219 0.53 -8.02 17.22
N ASN A 220 1.77 -8.07 17.70
CA ASN A 220 2.39 -9.31 18.17
C ASN A 220 1.98 -9.63 19.62
N ASP A 221 1.69 -8.60 20.40
CA ASP A 221 1.28 -8.72 21.80
C ASP A 221 0.03 -7.88 22.07
N PHE A 222 -0.67 -8.19 23.17
CA PHE A 222 -1.72 -7.31 23.67
C PHE A 222 -1.09 -5.99 24.15
N ASN A 223 -1.58 -4.89 23.61
CA ASN A 223 -1.15 -3.55 24.00
C ASN A 223 -2.34 -2.58 23.95
N GLN A 224 -2.07 -1.28 24.15
CA GLN A 224 -3.12 -0.24 24.13
C GLN A 224 -3.89 -0.13 22.80
N TYR A 225 -3.41 -0.75 21.72
CA TYR A 225 -4.05 -0.70 20.40
C TYR A 225 -4.90 -1.92 20.09
N GLY A 226 -4.81 -3.00 20.88
CA GLY A 226 -5.62 -4.20 20.68
C GLY A 226 -4.97 -5.51 21.11
N ALA A 227 -5.59 -6.62 20.73
CA ALA A 227 -5.13 -7.97 21.01
C ALA A 227 -4.11 -8.47 19.99
N GLU A 228 -3.35 -9.50 20.37
CA GLU A 228 -2.48 -10.23 19.45
C GLU A 228 -3.22 -10.69 18.20
N GLY A 229 -2.61 -10.49 17.04
CA GLY A 229 -3.16 -10.87 15.73
C GLY A 229 -4.06 -9.81 15.08
N VAL A 230 -4.34 -8.69 15.75
CA VAL A 230 -4.98 -7.54 15.11
C VAL A 230 -4.02 -6.97 14.07
N PHE A 231 -4.53 -6.66 12.89
CA PHE A 231 -3.75 -6.09 11.81
C PHE A 231 -4.52 -4.99 11.08
N GLY A 232 -3.82 -4.12 10.38
CA GLY A 232 -4.45 -3.02 9.68
C GLY A 232 -3.45 -2.13 8.96
N TRP A 233 -3.96 -1.00 8.45
CA TRP A 233 -3.12 0.03 7.86
C TRP A 233 -3.82 1.39 7.86
N GLY A 234 -3.02 2.44 7.69
CA GLY A 234 -3.49 3.82 7.55
C GLY A 234 -3.18 4.39 6.18
N GLY A 235 -3.95 5.37 5.76
CA GLY A 235 -3.70 6.15 4.56
C GLY A 235 -3.17 7.55 4.89
N TYR A 236 -2.48 8.16 3.93
CA TYR A 236 -1.91 9.50 4.04
C TYR A 236 -2.94 10.58 4.44
N HIS A 237 -4.19 10.39 4.01
CA HIS A 237 -5.31 11.30 4.34
C HIS A 237 -6.10 10.87 5.59
N THR A 238 -5.42 10.29 6.57
CA THR A 238 -5.98 9.87 7.86
C THR A 238 -7.09 8.81 7.77
N THR A 239 -7.26 8.16 6.63
CA THR A 239 -8.06 6.95 6.57
C THR A 239 -7.37 5.84 7.33
N HIS A 240 -8.11 5.03 8.04
CA HIS A 240 -7.56 3.90 8.78
C HIS A 240 -8.53 2.73 8.82
N PHE A 241 -7.99 1.53 8.91
CA PHE A 241 -8.76 0.34 9.24
C PHE A 241 -7.92 -0.62 10.07
N TRP A 242 -8.62 -1.42 10.86
CA TRP A 242 -8.03 -2.56 11.53
C TRP A 242 -9.01 -3.73 11.52
N ILE A 243 -8.46 -4.93 11.64
CA ILE A 243 -9.20 -6.20 11.66
C ILE A 243 -8.70 -7.02 12.84
N ASP A 244 -9.62 -7.51 13.64
CA ASP A 244 -9.39 -8.50 14.69
C ASP A 244 -10.00 -9.85 14.23
N PRO A 245 -9.20 -10.74 13.67
CA PRO A 245 -9.71 -12.00 13.15
C PRO A 245 -10.17 -12.97 14.26
N LYS A 246 -9.67 -12.79 15.49
CA LYS A 246 -10.03 -13.64 16.63
C LYS A 246 -11.44 -13.33 17.14
N ASN A 247 -11.81 -12.07 17.14
CA ASN A 247 -13.13 -11.60 17.60
C ASN A 247 -14.08 -11.31 16.43
N GLU A 248 -13.68 -11.61 15.20
CA GLU A 248 -14.47 -11.39 13.97
C GLU A 248 -14.94 -9.94 13.83
N MET A 249 -14.06 -8.98 14.14
CA MET A 249 -14.36 -7.55 14.17
C MET A 249 -13.46 -6.77 13.24
N TYR A 250 -13.95 -5.65 12.74
CA TYR A 250 -13.14 -4.63 12.07
C TYR A 250 -13.70 -3.23 12.31
N ALA A 251 -12.87 -2.23 12.18
CA ALA A 251 -13.29 -0.84 12.11
C ALA A 251 -12.64 -0.13 10.91
N ILE A 252 -13.33 0.89 10.39
CA ILE A 252 -12.92 1.70 9.25
C ILE A 252 -13.28 3.15 9.57
N TYR A 253 -12.37 4.08 9.37
CA TYR A 253 -12.64 5.51 9.42
C TYR A 253 -11.78 6.31 8.45
#